data_9e0938d65fcdca8bc45146d2f57152bc
#
_entry.id   9e0938d65fcdca8bc45146d2f57152bc
#
_cell.length_a   1.000
_cell.length_b   1.000
_cell.length_c   1.000
_cell.angle_alpha   90.00
_cell.angle_beta   90.00
_cell.angle_gamma   90.00
#
_symmetry.space_group_name_H-M   'P 1'
#
loop_
_entity.id
_entity.type
_entity.pdbx_description
1 polymer ?
#
loop_
_entity_poly.entity_id
_entity_poly.type
_entity_poly.pdbx_seq_one_letter_code
_entity_poly.pdbx_strand_id
1 'polypeptide(L)'
;MSSPFIAPLLAGQTIGLGSFVIAEWSDPGGLPGPPRLIAPRHLHHDDDEAWYVLEGTLHVQIGEDDVEVRAGAAAFVPRGTPHTYWNQDAVPVRYLLVMTDNIYRLIQEIHATSDRTPAVMKALFERYGSELL
;
A
#
# COMPACT_ATOMS: atom_id res chain seq x y z
N MET A 1 19.39 -13.77 19.80
CA MET A 1 18.94 -12.38 19.98
C MET A 1 18.70 -11.74 18.62
N SER A 2 17.54 -11.16 18.42
CA SER A 2 17.21 -10.51 17.16
C SER A 2 17.62 -9.03 17.21
N SER A 3 18.10 -8.51 16.09
CA SER A 3 18.35 -7.09 15.93
C SER A 3 17.09 -6.41 15.43
N PRO A 4 16.71 -5.22 15.96
CA PRO A 4 15.59 -4.47 15.43
C PRO A 4 15.85 -3.90 14.03
N PHE A 5 17.07 -4.00 13.55
CA PHE A 5 17.49 -3.44 12.26
C PHE A 5 17.68 -4.48 11.17
N ILE A 6 17.51 -5.75 11.47
CA ILE A 6 17.72 -6.83 10.52
C ILE A 6 16.56 -7.81 10.59
N ALA A 7 15.96 -8.09 9.43
CA ALA A 7 14.97 -9.13 9.27
C ALA A 7 15.43 -10.03 8.12
N PRO A 8 16.14 -11.13 8.41
CA PRO A 8 16.60 -12.07 7.38
C PRO A 8 15.46 -12.58 6.50
N LEU A 9 14.26 -12.66 7.07
CA LEU A 9 13.04 -12.98 6.36
C LEU A 9 11.93 -12.09 6.94
N LEU A 10 11.34 -11.24 6.13
CA LEU A 10 10.32 -10.31 6.60
C LEU A 10 9.01 -11.03 6.97
N ALA A 11 8.65 -12.05 6.19
CA ALA A 11 7.56 -12.99 6.52
C ALA A 11 6.23 -12.30 6.87
N GLY A 12 5.82 -11.34 6.06
CA GLY A 12 4.54 -10.64 6.26
C GLY A 12 4.56 -9.61 7.38
N GLN A 13 5.72 -9.27 7.91
CA GLN A 13 5.88 -8.30 8.99
C GLN A 13 6.40 -6.97 8.45
N THR A 14 6.69 -6.05 9.35
CA THR A 14 7.26 -4.75 9.02
C THR A 14 8.64 -4.59 9.62
N ILE A 15 9.45 -3.75 9.01
CA ILE A 15 10.71 -3.31 9.57
C ILE A 15 10.89 -1.82 9.28
N GLY A 16 11.47 -1.11 10.24
CA GLY A 16 11.79 0.30 10.10
C GLY A 16 11.35 1.09 11.32
N LEU A 17 12.20 2.03 11.71
CA LEU A 17 11.95 2.99 12.77
C LEU A 17 12.45 4.33 12.25
N GLY A 18 11.61 5.36 12.26
CA GLY A 18 12.00 6.69 11.80
C GLY A 18 11.26 7.11 10.55
N SER A 19 11.99 7.61 9.54
CA SER A 19 11.35 8.30 8.42
C SER A 19 10.57 7.39 7.49
N PHE A 20 10.91 6.11 7.40
CA PHE A 20 10.19 5.19 6.51
C PHE A 20 10.12 3.78 7.09
N VAL A 21 9.20 3.00 6.53
CA VAL A 21 8.90 1.64 6.96
C VAL A 21 8.79 0.76 5.71
N ILE A 22 9.24 -0.47 5.82
CA ILE A 22 9.02 -1.50 4.81
C ILE A 22 8.05 -2.51 5.39
N ALA A 23 6.94 -2.74 4.70
CA ALA A 23 5.96 -3.76 5.08
C ALA A 23 5.83 -4.81 3.98
N GLU A 24 5.75 -6.07 4.37
CA GLU A 24 5.43 -7.13 3.42
C GLU A 24 3.96 -7.50 3.57
N TRP A 25 3.23 -7.38 2.46
CA TRP A 25 1.82 -7.74 2.41
C TRP A 25 1.53 -8.67 1.25
N SER A 26 0.36 -9.30 1.31
CA SER A 26 -0.13 -10.18 0.26
C SER A 26 -1.62 -9.98 0.06
N ASP A 27 -2.08 -10.27 -1.15
CA ASP A 27 -3.49 -10.34 -1.47
C ASP A 27 -3.73 -11.65 -2.22
N PRO A 28 -4.74 -12.44 -1.82
CA PRO A 28 -4.94 -13.77 -2.42
C PRO A 28 -5.41 -13.75 -3.87
N GLY A 29 -5.80 -12.60 -4.38
CA GLY A 29 -6.47 -12.52 -5.65
C GLY A 29 -7.96 -12.81 -5.50
N GLY A 30 -8.67 -12.80 -6.61
CA GLY A 30 -10.11 -12.94 -6.56
C GLY A 30 -10.69 -13.65 -7.75
N LEU A 31 -12.02 -13.76 -7.73
CA LEU A 31 -12.79 -14.28 -8.85
C LEU A 31 -12.81 -13.26 -9.99
N PRO A 32 -13.05 -13.70 -11.24
CA PRO A 32 -13.23 -12.79 -12.35
C PRO A 32 -14.33 -11.75 -12.06
N GLY A 33 -14.13 -10.55 -12.52
CA GLY A 33 -15.09 -9.45 -12.34
C GLY A 33 -14.39 -8.11 -12.15
N PRO A 34 -15.14 -7.09 -11.71
CA PRO A 34 -14.55 -5.78 -11.44
C PRO A 34 -13.43 -5.89 -10.39
N PRO A 35 -12.35 -5.10 -10.50
CA PRO A 35 -11.25 -5.16 -9.55
C PRO A 35 -11.72 -4.77 -8.15
N ARG A 36 -11.29 -5.57 -7.16
CA ARG A 36 -11.45 -5.24 -5.76
C ARG A 36 -10.19 -4.50 -5.32
N LEU A 37 -10.33 -3.20 -5.11
CA LEU A 37 -9.18 -2.35 -4.76
C LEU A 37 -8.63 -2.73 -3.39
N ILE A 38 -7.31 -2.90 -3.31
CA ILE A 38 -6.63 -3.11 -2.02
C ILE A 38 -6.66 -1.82 -1.22
N ALA A 39 -6.50 -0.68 -1.90
CA ALA A 39 -6.68 0.63 -1.32
C ALA A 39 -7.54 1.48 -2.25
N PRO A 40 -8.42 2.34 -1.70
CA PRO A 40 -9.22 3.25 -2.53
C PRO A 40 -8.32 4.24 -3.25
N ARG A 41 -8.86 4.87 -4.30
CA ARG A 41 -8.12 5.93 -4.99
C ARG A 41 -7.92 7.12 -4.04
N HIS A 42 -6.68 7.51 -3.85
CA HIS A 42 -6.29 8.57 -2.92
C HIS A 42 -4.95 9.16 -3.31
N LEU A 43 -4.54 10.21 -2.61
CA LEU A 43 -3.21 10.79 -2.75
C LEU A 43 -2.67 11.17 -1.37
N HIS A 44 -1.35 11.27 -1.29
CA HIS A 44 -0.65 11.80 -0.12
C HIS A 44 0.00 13.11 -0.52
N HIS A 45 -0.26 14.19 0.22
CA HIS A 45 0.24 15.51 -0.15
C HIS A 45 1.76 15.65 0.05
N ASP A 46 2.29 15.03 1.09
CA ASP A 46 3.67 15.25 1.51
C ASP A 46 4.55 13.99 1.49
N ASP A 47 4.00 12.85 1.08
CA ASP A 47 4.68 11.57 1.22
C ASP A 47 4.77 10.82 -0.10
N ASP A 48 5.95 10.30 -0.38
CA ASP A 48 6.20 9.37 -1.48
C ASP A 48 5.96 7.93 -1.00
N GLU A 49 5.71 7.02 -1.95
CA GLU A 49 5.41 5.63 -1.64
C GLU A 49 5.88 4.74 -2.79
N ALA A 50 6.26 3.51 -2.49
CA ALA A 50 6.72 2.59 -3.52
C ALA A 50 6.31 1.15 -3.21
N TRP A 51 6.13 0.35 -4.26
CA TRP A 51 5.87 -1.08 -4.18
C TRP A 51 7.00 -1.83 -4.88
N TYR A 52 7.41 -2.94 -4.29
CA TYR A 52 8.32 -3.88 -4.91
C TYR A 52 7.65 -5.26 -4.85
N VAL A 53 7.41 -5.87 -6.01
CA VAL A 53 6.68 -7.13 -6.08
C VAL A 53 7.62 -8.32 -5.92
N LEU A 54 7.28 -9.20 -5.00
CA LEU A 54 8.06 -10.41 -4.70
C LEU A 54 7.52 -11.64 -5.44
N GLU A 55 6.21 -11.70 -5.63
CA GLU A 55 5.54 -12.85 -6.22
C GLU A 55 4.21 -12.40 -6.84
N GLY A 56 3.87 -12.94 -8.00
CA GLY A 56 2.64 -12.57 -8.69
C GLY A 56 2.77 -11.24 -9.43
N THR A 57 1.63 -10.60 -9.68
CA THR A 57 1.53 -9.34 -10.40
C THR A 57 0.60 -8.38 -9.66
N LEU A 58 1.08 -7.18 -9.41
CA LEU A 58 0.29 -6.11 -8.80
C LEU A 58 -0.09 -5.11 -9.89
N HIS A 59 -1.38 -4.76 -9.96
CA HIS A 59 -1.84 -3.67 -10.79
C HIS A 59 -1.82 -2.38 -9.97
N VAL A 60 -1.23 -1.34 -10.52
CA VAL A 60 -1.16 -0.03 -9.86
C VAL A 60 -1.61 1.02 -10.86
N GLN A 61 -2.53 1.87 -10.44
CA GLN A 61 -2.92 3.05 -11.20
C GLN A 61 -2.23 4.25 -10.56
N ILE A 62 -1.38 4.92 -11.32
CA ILE A 62 -0.63 6.11 -10.89
C ILE A 62 -1.02 7.26 -11.82
N GLY A 63 -1.73 8.25 -11.27
CA GLY A 63 -2.36 9.27 -12.10
C GLY A 63 -3.35 8.60 -13.06
N GLU A 64 -3.14 8.76 -14.34
CA GLU A 64 -3.96 8.15 -15.39
C GLU A 64 -3.35 6.86 -15.96
N ASP A 65 -2.16 6.47 -15.49
CA ASP A 65 -1.45 5.31 -16.02
C ASP A 65 -1.76 4.05 -15.24
N ASP A 66 -2.24 3.03 -15.95
CA ASP A 66 -2.40 1.68 -15.41
C ASP A 66 -1.15 0.87 -15.71
N VAL A 67 -0.49 0.35 -14.69
CA VAL A 67 0.73 -0.42 -14.86
C VAL A 67 0.61 -1.77 -14.18
N GLU A 68 1.18 -2.79 -14.82
CA GLU A 68 1.36 -4.11 -14.24
C GLU A 68 2.77 -4.19 -13.67
N VAL A 69 2.88 -4.51 -12.39
CA VAL A 69 4.16 -4.64 -11.70
C VAL A 69 4.34 -6.11 -11.38
N ARG A 70 5.24 -6.76 -12.10
CA ARG A 70 5.52 -8.19 -11.94
C ARG A 70 6.62 -8.43 -10.92
N ALA A 71 6.73 -9.67 -10.46
CA ALA A 71 7.77 -10.06 -9.52
C ALA A 71 9.15 -9.58 -9.99
N GLY A 72 9.88 -8.94 -9.10
CA GLY A 72 11.18 -8.34 -9.37
C GLY A 72 11.13 -6.90 -9.89
N ALA A 73 9.92 -6.36 -10.14
CA ALA A 73 9.73 -4.99 -10.58
C ALA A 73 9.19 -4.11 -9.45
N ALA A 74 9.28 -2.81 -9.63
CA ALA A 74 8.82 -1.84 -8.64
C ALA A 74 8.02 -0.73 -9.30
N ALA A 75 7.15 -0.09 -8.51
CA ALA A 75 6.46 1.12 -8.89
C ALA A 75 6.70 2.18 -7.81
N PHE A 76 6.76 3.42 -8.23
CA PHE A 76 6.96 4.55 -7.33
C PHE A 76 5.87 5.58 -7.59
N VAL A 77 5.21 6.03 -6.52
CA VAL A 77 4.23 7.11 -6.63
C VAL A 77 4.75 8.34 -5.87
N PRO A 78 4.98 9.44 -6.59
CA PRO A 78 5.41 10.66 -5.92
C PRO A 78 4.25 11.31 -5.16
N ARG A 79 4.59 12.09 -4.15
CA ARG A 79 3.60 12.87 -3.41
C ARG A 79 2.70 13.68 -4.35
N GLY A 80 1.45 13.85 -3.96
CA GLY A 80 0.48 14.61 -4.72
C GLY A 80 -0.13 13.88 -5.91
N THR A 81 0.23 12.62 -6.16
CA THR A 81 -0.27 11.86 -7.30
C THR A 81 -1.37 10.89 -6.87
N PRO A 82 -2.57 11.00 -7.46
CA PRO A 82 -3.65 10.03 -7.19
C PRO A 82 -3.23 8.61 -7.58
N HIS A 83 -3.57 7.64 -6.74
CA HIS A 83 -3.22 6.25 -7.01
C HIS A 83 -4.16 5.28 -6.30
N THR A 84 -4.19 4.07 -6.82
CA THR A 84 -4.86 2.91 -6.23
C THR A 84 -4.17 1.65 -6.75
N TYR A 85 -4.44 0.50 -6.15
CA TYR A 85 -3.84 -0.74 -6.59
C TYR A 85 -4.71 -1.95 -6.23
N TRP A 86 -4.52 -3.04 -6.98
CA TRP A 86 -5.32 -4.26 -6.82
C TRP A 86 -4.60 -5.47 -7.40
N ASN A 87 -5.09 -6.66 -7.07
CA ASN A 87 -4.66 -7.90 -7.68
C ASN A 87 -5.73 -8.35 -8.69
N GLN A 88 -5.40 -8.26 -9.97
CA GLN A 88 -6.30 -8.63 -11.06
C GLN A 88 -6.39 -10.15 -11.27
N ASP A 89 -5.43 -10.89 -10.77
CA ASP A 89 -5.29 -12.33 -11.03
C ASP A 89 -6.02 -13.18 -9.99
N ALA A 90 -6.22 -14.45 -10.32
CA ALA A 90 -6.77 -15.43 -9.38
C ALA A 90 -5.69 -16.05 -8.48
N VAL A 91 -4.43 -15.67 -8.67
CA VAL A 91 -3.30 -16.15 -7.88
C VAL A 91 -2.81 -15.06 -6.93
N PRO A 92 -2.19 -15.44 -5.80
CA PRO A 92 -1.72 -14.43 -4.83
C PRO A 92 -0.65 -13.51 -5.40
N VAL A 93 -0.66 -12.27 -4.93
CA VAL A 93 0.45 -11.34 -5.09
C VAL A 93 1.07 -11.09 -3.72
N ARG A 94 2.39 -11.06 -3.67
CA ARG A 94 3.14 -10.73 -2.46
C ARG A 94 4.10 -9.59 -2.79
N TYR A 95 4.09 -8.55 -1.97
CA TYR A 95 4.82 -7.32 -2.29
C TYR A 95 5.33 -6.62 -1.03
N LEU A 96 6.35 -5.81 -1.23
CA LEU A 96 6.81 -4.87 -0.21
C LEU A 96 6.19 -3.51 -0.50
N LEU A 97 5.70 -2.87 0.54
CA LEU A 97 5.32 -1.46 0.50
C LEU A 97 6.38 -0.67 1.27
N VAL A 98 7.00 0.27 0.58
CA VAL A 98 7.97 1.19 1.17
C VAL A 98 7.26 2.52 1.34
N MET A 99 7.13 2.96 2.57
CA MET A 99 6.30 4.12 2.90
C MET A 99 6.92 4.94 4.01
N THR A 100 6.48 6.18 4.13
CA THR A 100 6.85 7.01 5.26
C THR A 100 6.18 6.51 6.55
N ASP A 101 6.72 6.90 7.68
CA ASP A 101 6.08 6.64 8.97
C ASP A 101 4.66 7.20 9.01
N ASN A 102 4.43 8.35 8.41
CA ASN A 102 3.11 8.98 8.35
C ASN A 102 2.08 8.12 7.63
N ILE A 103 2.43 7.57 6.46
CA ILE A 103 1.56 6.66 5.71
C ILE A 103 1.31 5.39 6.53
N TYR A 104 2.35 4.85 7.16
CA TYR A 104 2.22 3.65 7.98
C TYR A 104 1.23 3.86 9.13
N ARG A 105 1.28 4.99 9.81
CA ARG A 105 0.34 5.33 10.88
C ARG A 105 -1.09 5.47 10.36
N LEU A 106 -1.28 6.06 9.18
CA LEU A 106 -2.58 6.13 8.53
C LEU A 106 -3.15 4.72 8.32
N ILE A 107 -2.36 3.82 7.76
CA ILE A 107 -2.80 2.45 7.48
C ILE A 107 -3.13 1.70 8.77
N GLN A 108 -2.31 1.84 9.80
CA GLN A 108 -2.60 1.22 11.10
C GLN A 108 -3.92 1.73 11.68
N GLU A 109 -4.19 3.01 11.57
CA GLU A 109 -5.42 3.59 12.08
C GLU A 109 -6.64 3.17 11.26
N ILE A 110 -6.50 3.04 9.94
CA ILE A 110 -7.55 2.46 9.08
C ILE A 110 -7.89 1.05 9.56
N HIS A 111 -6.88 0.20 9.79
CA HIS A 111 -7.11 -1.17 10.22
C HIS A 111 -7.73 -1.26 11.61
N ALA A 112 -7.47 -0.29 12.49
CA ALA A 112 -8.01 -0.25 13.84
C ALA A 112 -9.41 0.38 13.91
N THR A 113 -9.90 0.97 12.82
CA THR A 113 -11.17 1.67 12.79
C THR A 113 -12.27 0.74 12.27
N SER A 114 -13.32 0.54 13.07
CA SER A 114 -14.46 -0.28 12.67
C SER A 114 -15.48 0.50 11.85
N ASP A 115 -15.65 1.79 12.13
CA ASP A 115 -16.55 2.65 11.37
C ASP A 115 -15.88 3.09 10.07
N ARG A 116 -16.36 2.53 8.97
CA ARG A 116 -15.82 2.77 7.63
C ARG A 116 -16.72 3.61 6.76
N THR A 117 -17.55 4.47 7.37
CA THR A 117 -18.37 5.40 6.61
C THR A 117 -17.49 6.37 5.82
N PRO A 118 -17.98 6.89 4.68
CA PRO A 118 -17.19 7.83 3.87
C PRO A 118 -16.71 9.04 4.65
N ALA A 119 -17.54 9.59 5.55
CA ALA A 119 -17.16 10.75 6.35
C ALA A 119 -16.00 10.43 7.31
N VAL A 120 -16.03 9.27 7.96
CA VAL A 120 -14.97 8.84 8.89
C VAL A 120 -13.68 8.59 8.14
N MET A 121 -13.74 7.89 7.01
CA MET A 121 -12.55 7.59 6.21
C MET A 121 -11.94 8.88 5.64
N LYS A 122 -12.75 9.79 5.16
CA LYS A 122 -12.27 11.08 4.65
C LYS A 122 -11.52 11.86 5.73
N ALA A 123 -12.10 11.97 6.91
CA ALA A 123 -11.47 12.68 8.04
C ALA A 123 -10.16 12.00 8.46
N LEU A 124 -10.13 10.68 8.43
CA LEU A 124 -8.95 9.91 8.79
C LEU A 124 -7.79 10.18 7.81
N PHE A 125 -8.04 10.13 6.50
CA PHE A 125 -7.03 10.43 5.50
C PHE A 125 -6.52 11.86 5.65
N GLU A 126 -7.42 12.84 5.84
CA GLU A 126 -7.04 14.24 5.99
C GLU A 126 -6.15 14.47 7.22
N ARG A 127 -6.37 13.74 8.30
CA ARG A 127 -5.55 13.83 9.52
C ARG A 127 -4.08 13.52 9.24
N TYR A 128 -3.81 12.69 8.25
CA TYR A 128 -2.45 12.29 7.88
C TYR A 128 -1.95 12.95 6.61
N GLY A 129 -2.53 14.10 6.25
CA GLY A 129 -2.09 14.85 5.08
C GLY A 129 -2.39 14.14 3.76
N SER A 130 -3.45 13.34 3.74
CA SER A 130 -3.87 12.56 2.58
C SER A 130 -5.28 12.96 2.16
N GLU A 131 -5.67 12.57 0.97
CA GLU A 131 -6.97 12.91 0.41
C GLU A 131 -7.59 11.70 -0.25
N LEU A 132 -8.78 11.35 0.18
CA LEU A 132 -9.58 10.28 -0.40
C LEU A 132 -10.35 10.85 -1.59
N LEU A 133 -10.25 10.19 -2.73
CA LEU A 133 -10.83 10.67 -3.99
C LEU A 133 -12.09 9.90 -4.40
#